data_ca96c5eba26d401babd2731fda1d58a3
#
_entry.id   ca96c5eba26d401babd2731fda1d58a3
#
_cell.length_a   1.000
_cell.length_b   1.000
_cell.length_c   1.000
_cell.angle_alpha   90.00
_cell.angle_beta   90.00
_cell.angle_gamma   90.00
#
_symmetry.space_group_name_H-M   'P 1'
#
loop_
_entity.id
_entity.type
_entity.pdbx_description
1 polymer ?
#
loop_
_entity_poly.entity_id
_entity_poly.type
_entity_poly.pdbx_seq_one_letter_code
_entity_poly.pdbx_strand_id
1 'polypeptide(L)'
;FLSPAEIIFCLEHRGIKISEITESEGFQDWLSGQILQNQYLIQEAVILEALRVPGNKIVLSNNFDYFGIEETSSWGVRWASDKHPSRDEPIAEVKWFYSKDSLKRSDDSEQQNMKSLLEWSIDANSKNRVAEVLVIDDEQSVVTYRLKESNPTGKMHPPGNDIFQKILDMNSIDTGGVDTNYSPAYYQDVTDWPTQVIGVPIFDGYQLDDVEMEILSNY
;
A
#
# COMPACT_ATOMS: atom_id res chain seq x y z
N PHE A 1 10.00 21.28 11.50
CA PHE A 1 11.12 21.15 10.54
C PHE A 1 10.64 20.38 9.32
N LEU A 2 11.07 20.76 8.10
CA LEU A 2 10.74 20.05 6.88
C LEU A 2 11.56 18.75 6.80
N SER A 3 10.93 17.66 6.40
CA SER A 3 11.64 16.43 6.05
C SER A 3 12.39 16.62 4.70
N PRO A 4 13.37 15.78 4.36
CA PRO A 4 14.03 15.83 3.06
C PRO A 4 13.05 15.72 1.88
N ALA A 5 12.03 14.87 1.98
CA ALA A 5 10.98 14.75 0.96
C ALA A 5 10.16 16.06 0.82
N GLU A 6 9.85 16.71 1.94
CA GLU A 6 9.17 18.02 1.92
C GLU A 6 10.03 19.12 1.32
N ILE A 7 11.36 19.08 1.52
CA ILE A 7 12.30 20.02 0.90
C ILE A 7 12.27 19.84 -0.61
N ILE A 8 12.38 18.60 -1.12
CA ILE A 8 12.28 18.29 -2.56
C ILE A 8 10.96 18.84 -3.12
N PHE A 9 9.83 18.50 -2.50
CA PHE A 9 8.53 18.99 -2.92
C PHE A 9 8.47 20.53 -2.98
N CYS A 10 9.02 21.22 -1.99
CA CYS A 10 9.01 22.68 -1.94
C CYS A 10 9.90 23.31 -3.02
N LEU A 11 11.04 22.70 -3.33
CA LEU A 11 11.92 23.17 -4.39
C LEU A 11 11.23 23.03 -5.77
N GLU A 12 10.58 21.91 -6.03
CA GLU A 12 9.96 21.60 -7.32
C GLU A 12 8.64 22.34 -7.54
N HIS A 13 7.77 22.37 -6.51
CA HIS A 13 6.38 22.83 -6.68
C HIS A 13 6.06 24.19 -6.04
N ARG A 14 6.95 24.74 -5.20
CA ARG A 14 6.70 25.99 -4.49
C ARG A 14 7.70 27.10 -4.84
N GLY A 15 8.68 26.81 -5.68
CA GLY A 15 9.69 27.77 -6.11
C GLY A 15 10.55 28.31 -4.95
N ILE A 16 10.64 27.56 -3.84
CA ILE A 16 11.47 27.94 -2.70
C ILE A 16 12.92 27.81 -3.12
N LYS A 17 13.74 28.79 -2.75
CA LYS A 17 15.19 28.77 -2.95
C LYS A 17 15.85 28.63 -1.58
N ILE A 18 16.65 27.61 -1.43
CA ILE A 18 17.50 27.40 -0.25
C ILE A 18 18.93 27.65 -0.72
N SER A 19 19.55 28.74 -0.26
CA SER A 19 20.84 29.23 -0.77
C SER A 19 21.94 28.15 -0.72
N GLU A 20 21.90 27.27 0.25
CA GLU A 20 22.87 26.19 0.46
C GLU A 20 22.64 24.96 -0.43
N ILE A 21 21.47 24.85 -1.04
CA ILE A 21 21.03 23.65 -1.78
C ILE A 21 20.74 23.97 -3.26
N THR A 22 20.48 25.27 -3.59
CA THR A 22 20.00 25.64 -4.94
C THR A 22 21.10 25.85 -5.96
N GLU A 23 22.37 25.88 -5.57
CA GLU A 23 23.49 25.80 -6.52
C GLU A 23 23.58 24.35 -7.02
N SER A 24 23.70 24.13 -8.33
CA SER A 24 23.56 22.85 -8.97
C SER A 24 24.45 21.72 -8.37
N GLU A 25 25.65 22.04 -7.96
CA GLU A 25 26.54 21.08 -7.29
C GLU A 25 26.08 20.79 -5.85
N GLY A 26 25.68 21.81 -5.11
CA GLY A 26 25.20 21.67 -3.73
C GLY A 26 23.92 20.84 -3.60
N PHE A 27 22.99 20.93 -4.57
CA PHE A 27 21.79 20.10 -4.59
C PHE A 27 22.11 18.62 -4.82
N GLN A 28 23.00 18.31 -5.75
CA GLN A 28 23.38 16.93 -6.05
C GLN A 28 24.07 16.26 -4.86
N ASP A 29 24.98 16.96 -4.20
CA ASP A 29 25.69 16.46 -3.02
C ASP A 29 24.73 16.25 -1.86
N TRP A 30 23.85 17.24 -1.60
CA TRP A 30 22.82 17.12 -0.58
C TRP A 30 21.88 15.94 -0.85
N LEU A 31 21.34 15.84 -2.07
CA LEU A 31 20.42 14.77 -2.46
C LEU A 31 21.07 13.38 -2.32
N SER A 32 22.30 13.24 -2.79
CA SER A 32 23.05 12.01 -2.66
C SER A 32 23.25 11.60 -1.21
N GLY A 33 23.58 12.57 -0.35
CA GLY A 33 23.70 12.34 1.09
C GLY A 33 22.39 11.94 1.76
N GLN A 34 21.26 12.50 1.32
CA GLN A 34 19.94 12.14 1.85
C GLN A 34 19.49 10.76 1.36
N ILE A 35 19.75 10.39 0.11
CA ILE A 35 19.44 9.06 -0.43
C ILE A 35 20.22 7.97 0.29
N LEU A 36 21.48 8.23 0.67
CA LEU A 36 22.26 7.29 1.48
C LEU A 36 21.66 7.02 2.86
N GLN A 37 20.93 8.00 3.43
CA GLN A 37 20.25 7.87 4.71
C GLN A 37 18.85 7.27 4.57
N ASN A 38 18.16 7.55 3.47
CA ASN A 38 16.83 7.06 3.17
C ASN A 38 16.73 6.69 1.67
N GLN A 39 16.89 5.41 1.37
CA GLN A 39 16.83 4.90 0.00
C GLN A 39 15.49 5.14 -0.71
N TYR A 40 14.42 5.38 0.05
CA TYR A 40 13.08 5.63 -0.46
C TYR A 40 12.72 7.12 -0.55
N LEU A 41 13.69 8.01 -0.39
CA LEU A 41 13.44 9.46 -0.37
C LEU A 41 12.69 9.97 -1.62
N ILE A 42 13.03 9.44 -2.78
CA ILE A 42 12.38 9.85 -4.04
C ILE A 42 10.92 9.38 -4.06
N GLN A 43 10.65 8.16 -3.61
CA GLN A 43 9.29 7.63 -3.50
C GLN A 43 8.45 8.48 -2.53
N GLU A 44 9.01 8.86 -1.40
CA GLU A 44 8.34 9.77 -0.45
C GLU A 44 8.01 11.12 -1.06
N ALA A 45 8.92 11.69 -1.85
CA ALA A 45 8.67 12.96 -2.55
C ALA A 45 7.55 12.84 -3.57
N VAL A 46 7.52 11.77 -4.37
CA VAL A 46 6.45 11.48 -5.33
C VAL A 46 5.10 11.28 -4.63
N ILE A 47 5.07 10.58 -3.50
CA ILE A 47 3.84 10.42 -2.71
C ILE A 47 3.36 11.77 -2.15
N LEU A 48 4.26 12.61 -1.67
CA LEU A 48 3.90 13.97 -1.25
C LEU A 48 3.33 14.80 -2.39
N GLU A 49 3.90 14.68 -3.59
CA GLU A 49 3.38 15.32 -4.80
C GLU A 49 1.95 14.85 -5.09
N ALA A 50 1.72 13.52 -5.14
CA ALA A 50 0.42 12.93 -5.40
C ALA A 50 -0.65 13.39 -4.40
N LEU A 51 -0.28 13.63 -3.14
CA LEU A 51 -1.18 14.12 -2.10
C LEU A 51 -1.36 15.63 -2.12
N ARG A 52 -0.29 16.40 -2.25
CA ARG A 52 -0.29 17.87 -2.08
C ARG A 52 -0.66 18.66 -3.34
N VAL A 53 -0.39 18.14 -4.53
CA VAL A 53 -0.73 18.83 -5.77
C VAL A 53 -2.25 18.96 -5.94
N PRO A 54 -3.09 17.98 -5.62
CA PRO A 54 -4.54 18.15 -5.60
C PRO A 54 -5.06 19.07 -4.49
N GLY A 55 -4.17 19.61 -3.63
CA GLY A 55 -4.49 20.58 -2.58
C GLY A 55 -4.69 19.99 -1.20
N ASN A 56 -4.56 18.70 -0.99
CA ASN A 56 -4.61 18.12 0.36
C ASN A 56 -3.47 18.64 1.23
N LYS A 57 -3.73 18.73 2.52
CA LYS A 57 -2.71 19.07 3.52
C LYS A 57 -2.33 17.80 4.26
N ILE A 58 -1.03 17.54 4.35
CA ILE A 58 -0.50 16.41 5.10
C ILE A 58 0.58 16.89 6.05
N VAL A 59 0.54 16.38 7.28
CA VAL A 59 1.59 16.51 8.29
C VAL A 59 2.25 15.15 8.42
N LEU A 60 3.56 15.10 8.27
CA LEU A 60 4.36 13.89 8.41
C LEU A 60 4.67 13.60 9.87
N SER A 61 4.99 12.36 10.18
CA SER A 61 5.19 11.86 11.55
C SER A 61 6.24 12.63 12.34
N ASN A 62 7.28 13.14 11.68
CA ASN A 62 8.30 13.97 12.32
C ASN A 62 7.81 15.32 12.89
N ASN A 63 6.58 15.71 12.57
CA ASN A 63 5.95 16.94 13.03
C ASN A 63 4.67 16.72 13.86
N PHE A 64 4.34 15.48 14.22
CA PHE A 64 3.10 15.16 14.96
C PHE A 64 3.03 15.91 16.28
N ASP A 65 4.10 15.89 17.08
CA ASP A 65 4.17 16.60 18.36
C ASP A 65 3.89 18.10 18.23
N TYR A 66 4.45 18.72 17.19
CA TYR A 66 4.26 20.15 16.95
C TYR A 66 2.79 20.52 16.66
N PHE A 67 2.06 19.64 16.01
CA PHE A 67 0.64 19.84 15.70
C PHE A 67 -0.30 19.22 16.73
N GLY A 68 0.22 18.61 17.80
CA GLY A 68 -0.59 17.95 18.82
C GLY A 68 -1.35 16.73 18.30
N ILE A 69 -0.79 16.04 17.30
CA ILE A 69 -1.35 14.82 16.74
C ILE A 69 -0.95 13.67 17.66
N GLU A 70 -1.94 12.87 18.07
CA GLU A 70 -1.69 11.67 18.87
C GLU A 70 -0.73 10.72 18.15
N GLU A 71 0.12 10.05 18.93
CA GLU A 71 1.06 9.08 18.42
C GLU A 71 0.34 7.99 17.62
N THR A 72 0.81 7.77 16.41
CA THR A 72 0.31 6.73 15.49
C THR A 72 1.48 6.20 14.69
N SER A 73 1.39 4.94 14.26
CA SER A 73 2.38 4.34 13.36
C SER A 73 2.23 4.78 11.90
N SER A 74 1.46 5.83 11.64
CA SER A 74 1.26 6.41 10.31
C SER A 74 2.49 7.18 9.83
N TRP A 75 2.76 7.15 8.54
CA TRP A 75 3.74 8.01 7.90
C TRP A 75 3.31 9.49 7.91
N GLY A 76 2.01 9.72 7.82
CA GLY A 76 1.45 11.05 7.87
C GLY A 76 -0.04 11.06 8.15
N VAL A 77 -0.56 12.25 8.46
CA VAL A 77 -1.99 12.49 8.71
C VAL A 77 -2.47 13.58 7.76
N ARG A 78 -3.64 13.35 7.12
CA ARG A 78 -4.13 14.15 6.00
C ARG A 78 -5.42 14.90 6.33
N TRP A 79 -5.51 16.15 5.86
CA TRP A 79 -6.71 16.99 5.84
C TRP A 79 -7.17 17.22 4.41
N ALA A 80 -8.46 17.49 4.25
CA ALA A 80 -9.00 17.98 2.99
C ALA A 80 -8.46 19.37 2.66
N SER A 81 -8.55 19.78 1.40
CA SER A 81 -7.97 21.04 0.91
C SER A 81 -8.56 22.29 1.58
N ASP A 82 -9.83 22.23 1.99
CA ASP A 82 -10.56 23.32 2.69
C ASP A 82 -10.31 23.36 4.20
N LYS A 83 -9.64 22.34 4.77
CA LYS A 83 -9.35 22.19 6.19
C LYS A 83 -7.94 22.68 6.56
N HIS A 84 -7.73 22.97 7.85
CA HIS A 84 -6.44 23.46 8.35
C HIS A 84 -5.95 22.65 9.55
N PRO A 85 -4.72 22.13 9.55
CA PRO A 85 -4.18 21.26 10.60
C PRO A 85 -4.28 21.83 12.03
N SER A 86 -4.25 23.14 12.20
CA SER A 86 -4.32 23.78 13.53
C SER A 86 -5.74 24.01 14.06
N ARG A 87 -6.78 23.71 13.28
CA ARG A 87 -8.16 24.06 13.64
C ARG A 87 -9.17 22.94 13.39
N ASP A 88 -8.84 22.08 12.46
CA ASP A 88 -9.76 21.05 11.99
C ASP A 88 -9.20 19.66 12.29
N GLU A 89 -10.09 18.71 12.48
CA GLU A 89 -9.68 17.31 12.63
C GLU A 89 -9.22 16.73 11.30
N PRO A 90 -8.23 15.83 11.34
CA PRO A 90 -7.77 15.12 10.16
C PRO A 90 -8.80 14.13 9.66
N ILE A 91 -8.81 13.89 8.35
CA ILE A 91 -9.76 12.97 7.72
C ILE A 91 -9.16 11.59 7.42
N ALA A 92 -7.83 11.48 7.39
CA ALA A 92 -7.18 10.22 7.10
C ALA A 92 -5.82 10.09 7.79
N GLU A 93 -5.46 8.85 8.08
CA GLU A 93 -4.10 8.43 8.39
C GLU A 93 -3.51 7.75 7.16
N VAL A 94 -2.23 7.97 6.90
CA VAL A 94 -1.56 7.56 5.67
C VAL A 94 -0.38 6.66 5.99
N LYS A 95 -0.34 5.49 5.36
CA LYS A 95 0.86 4.67 5.21
C LYS A 95 1.16 4.52 3.72
N TRP A 96 2.41 4.21 3.40
CA TRP A 96 2.78 3.92 2.02
C TRP A 96 3.74 2.74 1.95
N PHE A 97 3.76 2.11 0.78
CA PHE A 97 4.61 0.96 0.47
C PHE A 97 5.17 1.10 -0.93
N TYR A 98 6.37 0.61 -1.12
CA TYR A 98 6.89 0.37 -2.45
C TYR A 98 6.39 -0.99 -2.96
N SER A 99 5.93 -1.06 -4.19
CA SER A 99 5.28 -2.26 -4.75
C SER A 99 6.18 -3.51 -4.75
N LYS A 100 7.50 -3.32 -4.72
CA LYS A 100 8.48 -4.42 -4.63
C LYS A 100 8.80 -4.86 -3.19
N ASP A 101 8.31 -4.13 -2.19
CA ASP A 101 8.48 -4.52 -0.80
C ASP A 101 7.49 -5.64 -0.46
N SER A 102 7.99 -6.79 -0.04
CA SER A 102 7.12 -7.85 0.44
C SER A 102 6.60 -7.54 1.85
N LEU A 103 5.28 -7.61 2.03
CA LEU A 103 4.66 -7.66 3.35
C LEU A 103 4.98 -9.02 3.96
N LYS A 104 6.06 -9.12 4.71
CA LYS A 104 6.51 -10.40 5.27
C LYS A 104 5.52 -10.94 6.29
N ARG A 105 5.30 -12.24 6.23
CA ARG A 105 4.44 -13.04 7.10
C ARG A 105 5.06 -13.33 8.47
N SER A 106 6.31 -12.91 8.76
CA SER A 106 7.05 -13.33 9.94
C SER A 106 6.75 -12.48 11.18
N ASP A 107 6.78 -13.15 12.35
CA ASP A 107 6.67 -12.60 13.72
C ASP A 107 7.78 -11.62 14.12
N ASP A 108 8.66 -11.23 13.21
CA ASP A 108 9.69 -10.24 13.46
C ASP A 108 9.07 -8.87 13.67
N SER A 109 9.14 -8.42 14.91
CA SER A 109 8.41 -7.34 15.57
C SER A 109 8.64 -5.93 15.01
N GLU A 110 9.41 -5.75 13.93
CA GLU A 110 9.69 -4.44 13.33
C GLU A 110 9.25 -4.34 11.86
N GLN A 111 8.81 -5.42 11.23
CA GLN A 111 8.39 -5.40 9.84
C GLN A 111 6.88 -5.27 9.72
N GLN A 112 6.43 -4.37 8.86
CA GLN A 112 5.01 -4.21 8.53
C GLN A 112 4.48 -5.50 7.91
N ASN A 113 3.47 -6.08 8.52
CA ASN A 113 2.78 -7.27 8.05
C ASN A 113 1.26 -6.99 7.96
N MET A 114 0.51 -7.91 7.39
CA MET A 114 -0.94 -7.73 7.22
C MET A 114 -1.67 -7.54 8.56
N LYS A 115 -1.21 -8.18 9.63
CA LYS A 115 -1.79 -8.03 10.97
C LYS A 115 -1.58 -6.62 11.51
N SER A 116 -0.36 -6.09 11.46
CA SER A 116 -0.06 -4.72 11.90
C SER A 116 -0.78 -3.66 11.07
N LEU A 117 -0.98 -3.94 9.77
CA LEU A 117 -1.74 -3.07 8.89
C LEU A 117 -3.23 -3.08 9.26
N LEU A 118 -3.80 -4.25 9.58
CA LEU A 118 -5.17 -4.38 10.06
C LEU A 118 -5.38 -3.65 11.39
N GLU A 119 -4.51 -3.89 12.38
CA GLU A 119 -4.57 -3.22 13.69
C GLU A 119 -4.51 -1.69 13.56
N TRP A 120 -3.59 -1.19 12.74
CA TRP A 120 -3.50 0.23 12.43
C TRP A 120 -4.78 0.75 11.77
N SER A 121 -5.36 0.01 10.83
CA SER A 121 -6.59 0.45 10.15
C SER A 121 -7.78 0.51 11.10
N ILE A 122 -7.87 -0.41 12.06
CA ILE A 122 -8.89 -0.41 13.10
C ILE A 122 -8.72 0.82 14.02
N ASP A 123 -7.48 1.11 14.43
CA ASP A 123 -7.17 2.28 15.27
C ASP A 123 -7.53 3.59 14.54
N ALA A 124 -7.11 3.78 13.29
CA ALA A 124 -7.46 4.95 12.50
C ALA A 124 -9.00 5.11 12.34
N ASN A 125 -9.70 4.03 12.01
CA ASN A 125 -11.15 4.06 11.87
C ASN A 125 -11.86 4.35 13.20
N SER A 126 -11.34 3.90 14.34
CA SER A 126 -11.89 4.22 15.68
C SER A 126 -11.82 5.72 16.00
N LYS A 127 -10.86 6.44 15.42
CA LYS A 127 -10.69 7.90 15.51
C LYS A 127 -11.48 8.65 14.42
N ASN A 128 -12.38 7.99 13.71
CA ASN A 128 -13.11 8.53 12.55
C ASN A 128 -12.19 9.00 11.40
N ARG A 129 -11.03 8.41 11.27
CA ARG A 129 -10.09 8.68 10.19
C ARG A 129 -10.10 7.52 9.20
N VAL A 130 -9.97 7.83 7.92
CA VAL A 130 -9.81 6.81 6.89
C VAL A 130 -8.38 6.30 6.93
N ALA A 131 -8.20 4.99 7.01
CA ALA A 131 -6.87 4.38 6.83
C ALA A 131 -6.56 4.33 5.33
N GLU A 132 -5.65 5.18 4.85
CA GLU A 132 -5.23 5.26 3.46
C GLU A 132 -3.84 4.64 3.28
N VAL A 133 -3.76 3.65 2.39
CA VAL A 133 -2.51 3.02 1.99
C VAL A 133 -2.19 3.44 0.56
N LEU A 134 -1.04 4.06 0.37
CA LEU A 134 -0.53 4.40 -0.94
C LEU A 134 0.53 3.38 -1.35
N VAL A 135 0.41 2.85 -2.54
CA VAL A 135 1.41 1.95 -3.13
C VAL A 135 2.03 2.68 -4.32
N ILE A 136 3.34 2.80 -4.30
CA ILE A 136 4.12 3.38 -5.39
C ILE A 136 4.91 2.29 -6.10
N ASP A 137 4.90 2.29 -7.43
CA ASP A 137 5.68 1.36 -8.25
C ASP A 137 7.00 1.98 -8.77
N ASP A 138 7.74 1.22 -9.56
CA ASP A 138 9.00 1.66 -10.17
C ASP A 138 8.82 2.66 -11.34
N GLU A 139 7.62 2.80 -11.86
CA GLU A 139 7.24 3.84 -12.82
C GLU A 139 6.77 5.13 -12.13
N GLN A 140 6.85 5.19 -10.80
CA GLN A 140 6.38 6.28 -9.95
C GLN A 140 4.87 6.51 -10.00
N SER A 141 4.10 5.51 -10.40
CA SER A 141 2.65 5.54 -10.31
C SER A 141 2.20 5.27 -8.88
N VAL A 142 1.27 6.10 -8.38
CA VAL A 142 0.76 5.99 -7.01
C VAL A 142 -0.69 5.56 -7.03
N VAL A 143 -0.99 4.44 -6.39
CA VAL A 143 -2.35 3.94 -6.19
C VAL A 143 -2.73 4.06 -4.73
N THR A 144 -3.93 4.59 -4.45
CA THR A 144 -4.44 4.76 -3.08
C THR A 144 -5.52 3.74 -2.79
N TYR A 145 -5.32 2.97 -1.74
CA TYR A 145 -6.30 2.05 -1.15
C TYR A 145 -6.86 2.63 0.13
N ARG A 146 -8.14 2.35 0.41
CA ARG A 146 -8.79 2.71 1.67
C ARG A 146 -9.19 1.45 2.40
N LEU A 147 -8.69 1.31 3.63
CA LEU A 147 -9.00 0.19 4.49
C LEU A 147 -10.14 0.57 5.43
N LYS A 148 -11.18 -0.22 5.44
CA LYS A 148 -12.31 -0.07 6.36
C LYS A 148 -12.89 -1.43 6.69
N GLU A 149 -13.49 -1.53 7.85
CA GLU A 149 -14.30 -2.69 8.17
C GLU A 149 -15.42 -2.88 7.13
N SER A 150 -15.53 -4.09 6.63
CA SER A 150 -16.57 -4.48 5.69
C SER A 150 -17.47 -5.50 6.36
N ASN A 151 -18.77 -5.27 6.29
CA ASN A 151 -19.77 -6.27 6.65
C ASN A 151 -20.48 -6.70 5.37
N PRO A 152 -19.86 -7.60 4.59
CA PRO A 152 -20.43 -8.02 3.33
C PRO A 152 -21.74 -8.75 3.56
N THR A 153 -22.78 -8.29 2.91
CA THR A 153 -24.09 -8.94 2.91
C THR A 153 -24.36 -9.50 1.53
N GLY A 154 -24.72 -10.75 1.43
CA GLY A 154 -25.01 -11.40 0.17
C GLY A 154 -25.60 -12.78 0.38
N LYS A 155 -26.04 -13.37 -0.72
CA LYS A 155 -26.55 -14.75 -0.74
C LYS A 155 -25.51 -15.79 -1.18
N MET A 156 -24.25 -15.35 -1.37
CA MET A 156 -23.18 -16.25 -1.75
C MET A 156 -22.72 -17.01 -0.52
N HIS A 157 -22.92 -18.33 -0.55
CA HIS A 157 -22.38 -19.21 0.48
C HIS A 157 -20.92 -19.54 0.14
N PRO A 158 -20.04 -19.62 1.13
CA PRO A 158 -18.68 -20.11 0.90
C PRO A 158 -18.77 -21.52 0.34
N PRO A 159 -17.87 -21.90 -0.57
CA PRO A 159 -17.80 -23.28 -1.04
C PRO A 159 -17.52 -24.22 0.14
N GLY A 160 -18.14 -25.39 0.12
CA GLY A 160 -17.86 -26.41 1.12
C GLY A 160 -16.48 -27.05 0.91
N ASN A 161 -15.94 -27.68 1.96
CA ASN A 161 -14.64 -28.34 1.91
C ASN A 161 -14.54 -29.40 0.79
N ASP A 162 -15.66 -30.02 0.43
CA ASP A 162 -15.75 -30.97 -0.67
C ASP A 162 -15.44 -30.33 -2.04
N ILE A 163 -15.74 -29.05 -2.20
CA ILE A 163 -15.43 -28.28 -3.42
C ILE A 163 -13.94 -27.98 -3.49
N PHE A 164 -13.33 -27.54 -2.39
CA PHE A 164 -11.89 -27.32 -2.33
C PHE A 164 -11.10 -28.60 -2.61
N GLN A 165 -11.53 -29.71 -2.01
CA GLN A 165 -10.89 -31.00 -2.25
C GLN A 165 -11.00 -31.42 -3.72
N LYS A 166 -12.13 -31.20 -4.38
CA LYS A 166 -12.28 -31.46 -5.82
C LYS A 166 -11.30 -30.65 -6.67
N ILE A 167 -11.07 -29.37 -6.33
CA ILE A 167 -10.10 -28.53 -7.04
C ILE A 167 -8.68 -29.06 -6.81
N LEU A 168 -8.33 -29.41 -5.58
CA LEU A 168 -7.02 -29.97 -5.23
C LEU A 168 -6.74 -31.31 -5.93
N ASP A 169 -7.77 -32.10 -6.16
CA ASP A 169 -7.67 -33.39 -6.87
C ASP A 169 -7.54 -33.23 -8.40
N MET A 170 -7.75 -32.03 -8.94
CA MET A 170 -7.55 -31.74 -10.36
C MET A 170 -6.06 -31.50 -10.66
N ASN A 171 -5.64 -31.89 -11.86
CA ASN A 171 -4.29 -31.60 -12.33
C ASN A 171 -4.18 -30.15 -12.78
N SER A 172 -3.27 -29.41 -12.19
CA SER A 172 -2.91 -28.05 -12.63
C SER A 172 -1.62 -28.08 -13.44
N ILE A 173 -1.50 -27.16 -14.37
CA ILE A 173 -0.26 -26.88 -15.10
C ILE A 173 0.37 -25.65 -14.45
N ASP A 174 1.62 -25.80 -14.01
CA ASP A 174 2.41 -24.66 -13.59
C ASP A 174 2.73 -23.80 -14.82
N THR A 175 2.22 -22.58 -14.86
CA THR A 175 2.42 -21.67 -16.00
C THR A 175 3.80 -21.04 -16.05
N GLY A 176 4.72 -21.42 -15.13
CA GLY A 176 6.14 -21.08 -15.21
C GLY A 176 6.40 -19.59 -15.34
N GLY A 177 5.87 -18.80 -14.45
CA GLY A 177 6.21 -17.38 -14.36
C GLY A 177 7.72 -17.22 -14.14
N VAL A 178 8.37 -16.36 -14.91
CA VAL A 178 9.82 -16.18 -14.97
C VAL A 178 10.43 -15.64 -13.68
N ASP A 179 9.65 -15.35 -12.67
CA ASP A 179 10.17 -14.93 -11.37
C ASP A 179 9.26 -15.40 -10.23
N THR A 180 9.59 -16.57 -9.70
CA THR A 180 9.71 -16.79 -8.26
C THR A 180 8.50 -16.72 -7.37
N ASN A 181 8.18 -17.61 -6.60
CA ASN A 181 7.31 -17.71 -5.43
C ASN A 181 5.79 -17.59 -5.68
N TYR A 182 5.34 -17.15 -6.85
CA TYR A 182 3.94 -16.97 -7.19
C TYR A 182 3.71 -17.39 -8.63
N SER A 183 3.40 -18.66 -8.84
CA SER A 183 2.95 -19.15 -10.15
C SER A 183 1.44 -19.38 -10.06
N PRO A 184 0.61 -18.60 -10.74
CA PRO A 184 -0.81 -18.88 -10.82
C PRO A 184 -1.02 -20.27 -11.40
N ALA A 185 -1.86 -21.09 -10.75
CA ALA A 185 -2.16 -22.41 -11.25
C ALA A 185 -3.20 -22.33 -12.37
N TYR A 186 -2.96 -23.03 -13.47
CA TYR A 186 -3.87 -23.14 -14.58
C TYR A 186 -4.39 -24.57 -14.72
N TYR A 187 -5.70 -24.70 -14.76
CA TYR A 187 -6.43 -25.97 -14.93
C TYR A 187 -6.99 -26.01 -16.34
N GLN A 188 -6.31 -26.71 -17.24
CA GLN A 188 -6.67 -26.81 -18.65
C GLN A 188 -7.76 -27.86 -18.89
N ASP A 189 -8.55 -27.68 -19.95
CA ASP A 189 -9.61 -28.59 -20.42
C ASP A 189 -10.68 -28.91 -19.36
N VAL A 190 -10.91 -28.00 -18.42
CA VAL A 190 -11.94 -28.16 -17.39
C VAL A 190 -13.24 -27.50 -17.84
N THR A 191 -14.25 -28.30 -18.15
CA THR A 191 -15.58 -27.82 -18.55
C THR A 191 -16.54 -27.62 -17.37
N ASP A 192 -16.34 -28.36 -16.30
CA ASP A 192 -17.21 -28.37 -15.11
C ASP A 192 -16.44 -27.88 -13.88
N TRP A 193 -16.19 -26.59 -13.84
CA TRP A 193 -15.54 -25.99 -12.67
C TRP A 193 -16.50 -26.00 -11.47
N PRO A 194 -16.09 -26.49 -10.29
CA PRO A 194 -17.02 -26.79 -9.20
C PRO A 194 -17.57 -25.58 -8.44
N THR A 195 -17.06 -24.38 -8.69
CA THR A 195 -17.48 -23.15 -8.00
C THR A 195 -17.33 -21.92 -8.89
N GLN A 196 -18.08 -20.86 -8.56
CA GLN A 196 -17.95 -19.54 -9.20
C GLN A 196 -17.22 -18.54 -8.30
N VAL A 197 -16.76 -18.96 -7.13
CA VAL A 197 -16.16 -18.09 -6.11
C VAL A 197 -14.65 -18.06 -6.22
N ILE A 198 -14.04 -19.13 -6.70
CA ILE A 198 -12.60 -19.31 -6.87
C ILE A 198 -12.34 -19.70 -8.32
N GLY A 199 -11.31 -19.10 -8.90
CA GLY A 199 -10.89 -19.37 -10.27
C GLY A 199 -11.59 -18.51 -11.31
N VAL A 200 -10.81 -17.92 -12.19
CA VAL A 200 -11.27 -17.10 -13.30
C VAL A 200 -11.25 -17.92 -14.57
N PRO A 201 -12.38 -18.00 -15.34
CA PRO A 201 -12.38 -18.69 -16.62
C PRO A 201 -11.44 -17.97 -17.60
N ILE A 202 -10.50 -18.70 -18.19
CA ILE A 202 -9.53 -18.19 -19.15
C ILE A 202 -9.28 -19.25 -20.22
N PHE A 203 -9.39 -18.87 -21.50
CA PHE A 203 -9.25 -19.78 -22.65
C PHE A 203 -10.15 -21.04 -22.54
N ASP A 204 -9.53 -22.21 -22.41
CA ASP A 204 -10.15 -23.53 -22.31
C ASP A 204 -10.14 -24.10 -20.89
N GLY A 205 -9.95 -23.24 -19.88
CA GLY A 205 -9.85 -23.69 -18.50
C GLY A 205 -10.09 -22.60 -17.47
N TYR A 206 -9.48 -22.77 -16.30
CA TYR A 206 -9.59 -21.85 -15.17
C TYR A 206 -8.21 -21.55 -14.59
N GLN A 207 -7.98 -20.29 -14.25
CA GLN A 207 -6.78 -19.83 -13.59
C GLN A 207 -7.10 -19.42 -12.15
N LEU A 208 -6.27 -19.84 -11.23
CA LEU A 208 -6.25 -19.39 -9.83
C LEU A 208 -5.09 -18.45 -9.62
N ASP A 209 -5.32 -17.36 -8.89
CA ASP A 209 -4.26 -16.49 -8.43
C ASP A 209 -3.58 -17.04 -7.15
N ASP A 210 -2.54 -16.34 -6.70
CA ASP A 210 -1.73 -16.76 -5.56
C ASP A 210 -2.53 -16.80 -4.25
N VAL A 211 -3.47 -15.86 -4.08
CA VAL A 211 -4.32 -15.80 -2.88
C VAL A 211 -5.28 -16.98 -2.86
N GLU A 212 -5.86 -17.31 -4.00
CA GLU A 212 -6.75 -18.47 -4.17
C GLU A 212 -5.99 -19.77 -3.95
N MET A 213 -4.77 -19.89 -4.44
CA MET A 213 -3.90 -21.04 -4.20
C MET A 213 -3.50 -21.17 -2.73
N GLU A 214 -3.23 -20.05 -2.05
CA GLU A 214 -2.95 -20.09 -0.61
C GLU A 214 -4.17 -20.50 0.21
N ILE A 215 -5.36 -20.02 -0.16
CA ILE A 215 -6.61 -20.47 0.47
C ILE A 215 -6.77 -21.98 0.31
N LEU A 216 -6.60 -22.51 -0.89
CA LEU A 216 -6.70 -23.94 -1.14
C LEU A 216 -5.67 -24.77 -0.36
N SER A 217 -4.45 -24.29 -0.23
CA SER A 217 -3.36 -24.99 0.48
C SER A 217 -3.56 -25.06 2.00
N ASN A 218 -4.41 -24.23 2.55
CA ASN A 218 -4.69 -24.15 3.99
C ASN A 218 -5.98 -24.92 4.38
N TYR A 219 -6.65 -25.56 3.41
CA TYR A 219 -7.82 -26.39 3.60
C TYR A 219 -7.47 -27.87 3.63
#